data_8bc50597df0c175fbce0674f15173d4a
#
_entry.id   8bc50597df0c175fbce0674f15173d4a
#
_cell.length_a   1.000
_cell.length_b   1.000
_cell.length_c   1.000
_cell.angle_alpha   90.00
_cell.angle_beta   90.00
_cell.angle_gamma   90.00
#
_symmetry.space_group_name_H-M   'P 1'
#
loop_
_entity.id
_entity.type
_entity.pdbx_description
1 polymer ?
#
loop_
_entity_poly.entity_id
_entity_poly.type
_entity_poly.pdbx_seq_one_letter_code
_entity_poly.pdbx_strand_id
1 'polypeptide(L)'
;MPLRARTNLRSSDRYDGSTAKAAEPRRVLILSADVGEGHAAAARALREQLECSSEPVEVTLIDGLAAMGPLLRSVVADGYRTQLRVAPHSYSLYYWLLKHVPPVRAATKLMLTRLGGRSLRRTIAGYSPDVVVSTYPAITVVLGYLRRRRLLDIPAVATITDMTGLFFWAQRGIDMHLVMYAASVGDVERIAGRGSAQVVRPLIAAEFLEPRDSGAAREALGLPRGERVVVVSGGGWGVGDIAGAVEQLEQIPDATIVCLAGHNELVHDRLVEKFAASERVRVLGFTDQMSDLLAAADVLVHSTGGVTCLEAMARGCPVVAYGLPVGHAKLNTRQMAEHDLVALANSAGELVEYVKQTCRGDGAPKRPQVVSAYTNAADAVLSTAVRVRPIARWRLRAARTLTAAVLALGVGVWLLSTDELDAFASVLVGHTVKTVPTHGLDAVAVIVQTRPADFSVVGRRLEGAGIRVSFASTSVPSMATRRMLHSLGDQVLPSIDRGGLFHWVRTSAELRREARAMHLDRHFYYVAPTNPTVGQLLLAHVAGATAVGGAVQFNPRTSRPSRPLHPGDIVVVTLGVSSSSPRELRRLVSALKNAGLSGLPLSTLVR
;
A
#
# COMPACT_ATOMS: atom_id res chain seq x y z
N MET A 1 -46.17 -0.62 90.05
CA MET A 1 -45.52 0.74 90.19
C MET A 1 -44.61 0.96 89.01
N PRO A 2 -44.85 1.98 88.18
CA PRO A 2 -44.14 2.21 86.98
C PRO A 2 -43.06 3.30 87.14
N LEU A 3 -41.91 3.09 86.48
CA LEU A 3 -40.87 4.10 86.31
C LEU A 3 -40.95 4.72 84.92
N ARG A 4 -41.14 6.02 84.91
CA ARG A 4 -41.20 6.87 83.68
C ARG A 4 -39.85 7.02 83.04
N ALA A 5 -39.78 6.74 81.71
CA ALA A 5 -38.67 7.14 80.86
C ALA A 5 -38.98 8.50 80.21
N ARG A 6 -38.10 9.47 80.38
CA ARG A 6 -38.17 10.81 79.80
C ARG A 6 -37.67 10.77 78.38
N THR A 7 -38.52 11.18 77.45
CA THR A 7 -38.20 11.55 76.08
C THR A 7 -37.41 12.85 76.04
N ASN A 8 -36.20 12.83 75.50
CA ASN A 8 -35.51 14.06 75.09
C ASN A 8 -35.46 14.06 73.56
N LEU A 9 -36.37 14.85 72.98
CA LEU A 9 -36.28 15.35 71.61
C LEU A 9 -35.21 16.43 71.58
N ARG A 10 -34.09 16.18 70.85
CA ARG A 10 -33.23 17.23 70.33
C ARG A 10 -33.21 17.09 68.83
N SER A 11 -33.94 17.96 68.16
CA SER A 11 -33.80 18.33 66.78
C SER A 11 -32.42 18.93 66.56
N SER A 12 -31.63 18.36 65.67
CA SER A 12 -30.57 19.07 64.94
C SER A 12 -30.46 18.48 63.58
N ASP A 13 -31.34 18.86 62.66
CA ASP A 13 -31.12 18.83 61.25
C ASP A 13 -29.87 19.65 60.91
N ARG A 14 -28.72 19.04 60.87
CA ARG A 14 -27.60 19.53 60.07
C ARG A 14 -27.75 18.93 58.71
N TYR A 15 -28.31 19.68 57.78
CA TYR A 15 -28.12 19.51 56.36
C TYR A 15 -26.61 19.58 56.13
N ASP A 16 -25.98 18.42 56.07
CA ASP A 16 -24.61 18.28 55.58
C ASP A 16 -24.67 18.48 54.07
N GLY A 17 -24.50 19.72 53.65
CA GLY A 17 -24.35 20.13 52.28
C GLY A 17 -22.99 19.66 51.75
N SER A 18 -22.81 18.34 51.68
CA SER A 18 -21.76 17.72 50.90
C SER A 18 -22.11 18.02 49.43
N THR A 19 -21.64 19.17 48.94
CA THR A 19 -21.51 19.39 47.51
C THR A 19 -20.64 18.27 47.01
N ALA A 20 -21.25 17.26 46.38
CA ALA A 20 -20.54 16.23 45.67
C ALA A 20 -19.57 16.94 44.71
N LYS A 21 -18.27 16.90 45.02
CA LYS A 21 -17.22 17.47 44.20
C LYS A 21 -17.42 16.87 42.81
N ALA A 22 -17.82 17.69 41.86
CA ALA A 22 -18.02 17.20 40.49
C ALA A 22 -16.76 16.42 40.09
N ALA A 23 -16.94 15.18 39.73
CA ALA A 23 -15.82 14.31 39.34
C ALA A 23 -15.09 15.00 38.17
N GLU A 24 -13.80 15.17 38.30
CA GLU A 24 -12.98 15.72 37.21
C GLU A 24 -13.18 14.84 35.97
N PRO A 25 -13.38 15.45 34.77
CA PRO A 25 -13.61 14.70 33.56
C PRO A 25 -12.41 13.83 33.22
N ARG A 26 -12.67 12.57 32.83
CA ARG A 26 -11.61 11.66 32.36
C ARG A 26 -11.08 12.12 31.01
N ARG A 27 -9.78 12.25 30.90
CA ARG A 27 -9.11 12.67 29.67
C ARG A 27 -8.74 11.45 28.82
N VAL A 28 -9.38 11.33 27.67
CA VAL A 28 -9.14 10.25 26.68
C VAL A 28 -8.42 10.83 25.47
N LEU A 29 -7.24 10.30 25.15
CA LEU A 29 -6.50 10.68 23.96
C LEU A 29 -6.64 9.59 22.90
N ILE A 30 -7.30 9.91 21.78
CA ILE A 30 -7.44 9.03 20.63
C ILE A 30 -6.36 9.38 19.59
N LEU A 31 -5.56 8.37 19.23
CA LEU A 31 -4.51 8.44 18.23
C LEU A 31 -4.97 7.72 16.97
N SER A 32 -5.33 8.48 15.95
CA SER A 32 -5.73 7.96 14.64
C SER A 32 -4.64 8.19 13.59
N ALA A 33 -4.90 7.81 12.36
CA ALA A 33 -4.03 8.09 11.22
C ALA A 33 -4.88 8.39 9.98
N ASP A 34 -4.44 9.37 9.21
CA ASP A 34 -5.02 9.69 7.91
C ASP A 34 -4.44 8.75 6.83
N VAL A 35 -4.70 7.44 7.00
CA VAL A 35 -4.30 6.38 6.08
C VAL A 35 -5.53 5.52 5.77
N GLY A 36 -6.32 5.98 4.80
CA GLY A 36 -7.64 5.42 4.52
C GLY A 36 -8.71 5.92 5.50
N GLU A 37 -9.92 6.14 4.99
CA GLU A 37 -11.02 6.73 5.74
C GLU A 37 -11.48 5.87 6.93
N GLY A 38 -11.32 4.54 6.86
CA GLY A 38 -11.83 3.62 7.87
C GLY A 38 -11.27 3.84 9.28
N HIS A 39 -9.98 4.15 9.42
CA HIS A 39 -9.36 4.41 10.73
C HIS A 39 -9.82 5.72 11.35
N ALA A 40 -9.99 6.74 10.52
CA ALA A 40 -10.50 8.05 10.91
C ALA A 40 -11.98 7.97 11.30
N ALA A 41 -12.79 7.23 10.53
CA ALA A 41 -14.20 6.99 10.83
C ALA A 41 -14.39 6.27 12.17
N ALA A 42 -13.64 5.19 12.41
CA ALA A 42 -13.66 4.49 13.70
C ALA A 42 -13.24 5.38 14.89
N ALA A 43 -12.27 6.28 14.68
CA ALA A 43 -11.85 7.22 15.71
C ALA A 43 -12.93 8.27 16.01
N ARG A 44 -13.61 8.79 14.98
CA ARG A 44 -14.75 9.73 15.15
C ARG A 44 -15.91 9.05 15.87
N ALA A 45 -16.29 7.85 15.45
CA ALA A 45 -17.36 7.09 16.10
C ALA A 45 -17.05 6.78 17.57
N LEU A 46 -15.80 6.44 17.91
CA LEU A 46 -15.40 6.25 19.30
C LEU A 46 -15.48 7.56 20.10
N ARG A 47 -15.08 8.68 19.52
CA ARG A 47 -15.19 9.99 20.15
C ARG A 47 -16.65 10.31 20.47
N GLU A 48 -17.55 10.16 19.50
CA GLU A 48 -18.99 10.37 19.70
C GLU A 48 -19.55 9.48 20.83
N GLN A 49 -19.19 8.20 20.86
CA GLN A 49 -19.63 7.29 21.93
C GLN A 49 -19.09 7.72 23.31
N LEU A 50 -17.86 8.23 23.39
CA LEU A 50 -17.28 8.74 24.64
C LEU A 50 -17.93 10.03 25.09
N GLU A 51 -18.19 10.95 24.18
CA GLU A 51 -18.88 12.24 24.46
C GLU A 51 -20.35 12.02 24.91
N CYS A 52 -20.98 10.95 24.45
CA CYS A 52 -22.34 10.54 24.88
C CYS A 52 -22.34 9.64 26.12
N SER A 53 -21.21 9.40 26.78
CA SER A 53 -21.15 8.56 27.96
C SER A 53 -21.77 9.23 29.17
N SER A 54 -22.25 8.45 30.16
CA SER A 54 -22.79 8.98 31.40
C SER A 54 -21.72 9.56 32.34
N GLU A 55 -20.45 9.19 32.16
CA GLU A 55 -19.32 9.77 32.89
C GLU A 55 -18.83 11.03 32.19
N PRO A 56 -18.40 12.06 32.92
CA PRO A 56 -17.80 13.25 32.30
C PRO A 56 -16.46 12.88 31.67
N VAL A 57 -16.33 13.09 30.36
CA VAL A 57 -15.13 12.72 29.57
C VAL A 57 -14.69 13.91 28.72
N GLU A 58 -13.39 14.17 28.72
CA GLU A 58 -12.74 15.11 27.80
C GLU A 58 -12.00 14.27 26.72
N VAL A 59 -12.45 14.34 25.48
CA VAL A 59 -11.89 13.56 24.38
C VAL A 59 -11.04 14.43 23.47
N THR A 60 -9.78 14.03 23.27
CA THR A 60 -8.89 14.65 22.29
C THR A 60 -8.54 13.65 21.20
N LEU A 61 -8.80 14.00 19.95
CA LEU A 61 -8.46 13.20 18.77
C LEU A 61 -7.33 13.87 17.97
N ILE A 62 -6.23 13.17 17.75
CA ILE A 62 -5.08 13.67 16.97
C ILE A 62 -4.56 12.66 15.95
N ASP A 63 -3.80 13.16 14.95
CA ASP A 63 -3.01 12.32 14.05
C ASP A 63 -1.81 11.72 14.80
N GLY A 64 -1.92 10.44 15.13
CA GLY A 64 -0.88 9.70 15.83
C GLY A 64 0.36 9.42 14.99
N LEU A 65 0.25 9.35 13.64
CA LEU A 65 1.42 9.25 12.77
C LEU A 65 2.22 10.56 12.76
N ALA A 66 1.54 11.70 12.70
CA ALA A 66 2.19 13.00 12.84
C ALA A 66 2.85 13.15 14.23
N ALA A 67 2.19 12.64 15.28
CA ALA A 67 2.75 12.59 16.64
C ALA A 67 3.99 11.69 16.76
N MET A 68 4.13 10.68 15.89
CA MET A 68 5.34 9.84 15.79
C MET A 68 6.49 10.54 15.07
N GLY A 69 6.24 11.63 14.35
CA GLY A 69 7.22 12.45 13.66
C GLY A 69 7.03 12.51 12.14
N PRO A 70 7.51 13.58 11.51
CA PRO A 70 7.25 13.86 10.09
C PRO A 70 7.80 12.77 9.15
N LEU A 71 8.96 12.20 9.46
CA LEU A 71 9.56 11.13 8.67
C LEU A 71 8.65 9.88 8.62
N LEU A 72 8.13 9.44 9.77
CA LEU A 72 7.25 8.27 9.80
C LEU A 72 5.90 8.55 9.16
N ARG A 73 5.36 9.75 9.31
CA ARG A 73 4.14 10.17 8.62
C ARG A 73 4.34 10.06 7.10
N SER A 74 5.41 10.65 6.58
CA SER A 74 5.70 10.61 5.14
C SER A 74 5.92 9.18 4.64
N VAL A 75 6.75 8.39 5.31
CA VAL A 75 7.03 7.00 4.89
C VAL A 75 5.78 6.12 4.96
N VAL A 76 4.96 6.25 6.01
CA VAL A 76 3.79 5.38 6.20
C VAL A 76 2.59 5.87 5.41
N ALA A 77 2.24 7.16 5.46
CA ALA A 77 1.05 7.68 4.79
C ALA A 77 1.31 7.95 3.30
N ASP A 78 2.33 8.77 2.98
CA ASP A 78 2.61 9.17 1.60
C ASP A 78 3.25 8.02 0.81
N GLY A 79 4.11 7.25 1.46
CA GLY A 79 4.71 6.04 0.90
C GLY A 79 3.67 4.99 0.53
N TYR A 80 2.70 4.74 1.41
CA TYR A 80 1.59 3.82 1.13
C TYR A 80 0.72 4.29 -0.05
N ARG A 81 0.35 5.59 -0.09
CA ARG A 81 -0.41 6.17 -1.19
C ARG A 81 0.32 6.03 -2.52
N THR A 82 1.60 6.36 -2.53
CA THR A 82 2.46 6.27 -3.73
C THR A 82 2.62 4.83 -4.19
N GLN A 83 2.88 3.91 -3.26
CA GLN A 83 3.07 2.50 -3.55
C GLN A 83 1.80 1.86 -4.16
N LEU A 84 0.61 2.18 -3.66
CA LEU A 84 -0.63 1.68 -4.24
C LEU A 84 -0.90 2.21 -5.66
N ARG A 85 -0.42 3.43 -5.98
CA ARG A 85 -0.60 4.03 -7.31
C ARG A 85 0.40 3.50 -8.33
N VAL A 86 1.66 3.36 -7.93
CA VAL A 86 2.79 3.10 -8.85
C VAL A 86 3.13 1.61 -8.95
N ALA A 87 3.05 0.87 -7.83
CA ALA A 87 3.50 -0.51 -7.75
C ALA A 87 2.66 -1.35 -6.77
N PRO A 88 1.37 -1.61 -7.06
CA PRO A 88 0.46 -2.31 -6.14
C PRO A 88 0.93 -3.73 -5.79
N HIS A 89 1.62 -4.42 -6.71
CA HIS A 89 2.17 -5.76 -6.47
C HIS A 89 3.32 -5.76 -5.45
N SER A 90 4.10 -4.69 -5.38
CA SER A 90 5.19 -4.55 -4.39
C SER A 90 4.64 -4.46 -2.97
N TYR A 91 3.48 -3.81 -2.78
CA TYR A 91 2.79 -3.79 -1.51
C TYR A 91 2.35 -5.20 -1.07
N SER A 92 1.85 -6.00 -2.01
CA SER A 92 1.45 -7.39 -1.73
C SER A 92 2.64 -8.25 -1.29
N LEU A 93 3.79 -8.11 -1.94
CA LEU A 93 5.03 -8.79 -1.55
C LEU A 93 5.51 -8.33 -0.17
N TYR A 94 5.52 -7.02 0.09
CA TYR A 94 5.90 -6.50 1.40
C TYR A 94 4.96 -6.99 2.51
N TYR A 95 3.65 -6.97 2.28
CA TYR A 95 2.68 -7.51 3.22
C TYR A 95 2.86 -9.01 3.44
N TRP A 96 3.14 -9.78 2.38
CA TRP A 96 3.44 -11.20 2.46
C TRP A 96 4.68 -11.46 3.32
N LEU A 97 5.76 -10.69 3.12
CA LEU A 97 6.98 -10.76 3.94
C LEU A 97 6.68 -10.46 5.40
N LEU A 98 5.91 -9.43 5.70
CA LEU A 98 5.49 -9.10 7.07
C LEU A 98 4.69 -10.23 7.72
N LYS A 99 3.85 -10.91 6.95
CA LYS A 99 3.03 -12.02 7.44
C LYS A 99 3.85 -13.29 7.68
N HIS A 100 4.72 -13.66 6.75
CA HIS A 100 5.36 -14.98 6.73
C HIS A 100 6.83 -14.98 7.20
N VAL A 101 7.50 -13.83 7.23
CA VAL A 101 8.92 -13.71 7.61
C VAL A 101 9.07 -12.97 8.95
N PRO A 102 9.12 -13.69 10.08
CA PRO A 102 9.16 -13.08 11.41
C PRO A 102 10.29 -12.05 11.63
N PRO A 103 11.52 -12.24 11.10
CA PRO A 103 12.57 -11.23 11.21
C PRO A 103 12.20 -9.89 10.56
N VAL A 104 11.62 -9.90 9.35
CA VAL A 104 11.19 -8.66 8.65
C VAL A 104 10.14 -7.93 9.47
N ARG A 105 9.16 -8.67 9.99
CA ARG A 105 8.13 -8.11 10.87
C ARG A 105 8.71 -7.51 12.16
N ALA A 106 9.62 -8.23 12.82
CA ALA A 106 10.27 -7.77 14.05
C ALA A 106 11.05 -6.47 13.80
N ALA A 107 11.66 -6.41 12.70
CA ALA A 107 12.47 -5.33 12.22
C ALA A 107 11.65 -4.09 11.89
N THR A 108 10.55 -4.23 11.16
CA THR A 108 9.61 -3.13 10.94
C THR A 108 9.06 -2.58 12.25
N LYS A 109 8.68 -3.45 13.20
CA LYS A 109 8.26 -3.02 14.54
C LYS A 109 9.36 -2.26 15.29
N LEU A 110 10.61 -2.71 15.19
CA LEU A 110 11.75 -2.03 15.80
C LEU A 110 11.97 -0.65 15.19
N MET A 111 11.89 -0.53 13.87
CA MET A 111 12.00 0.74 13.17
C MET A 111 10.93 1.73 13.66
N LEU A 112 9.66 1.33 13.65
CA LEU A 112 8.55 2.16 14.12
C LEU A 112 8.78 2.64 15.57
N THR A 113 9.21 1.75 16.45
CA THR A 113 9.42 2.08 17.87
C THR A 113 10.63 2.95 18.10
N ARG A 114 11.71 2.79 17.31
CA ARG A 114 12.93 3.60 17.43
C ARG A 114 12.73 5.01 16.90
N LEU A 115 12.08 5.14 15.76
CA LEU A 115 11.85 6.44 15.12
C LEU A 115 10.70 7.21 15.80
N GLY A 116 9.57 6.53 16.09
CA GLY A 116 8.36 7.19 16.58
C GLY A 116 8.18 7.23 18.10
N GLY A 117 8.82 6.30 18.84
CA GLY A 117 8.49 6.10 20.25
C GLY A 117 8.78 7.29 21.16
N ARG A 118 9.90 8.01 20.92
CA ARG A 118 10.25 9.20 21.74
C ARG A 118 9.30 10.37 21.46
N SER A 119 8.98 10.61 20.20
CA SER A 119 8.08 11.69 19.80
C SER A 119 6.67 11.43 20.33
N LEU A 120 6.11 10.25 20.05
CA LEU A 120 4.77 9.88 20.51
C LEU A 120 4.65 9.99 22.04
N ARG A 121 5.64 9.52 22.80
CA ARG A 121 5.66 9.63 24.26
C ARG A 121 5.61 11.09 24.74
N ARG A 122 6.35 12.00 24.08
CA ARG A 122 6.34 13.44 24.42
C ARG A 122 4.97 14.05 24.14
N THR A 123 4.38 13.71 22.98
CA THR A 123 3.05 14.17 22.61
C THR A 123 2.01 13.71 23.65
N ILE A 124 1.99 12.42 24.00
CA ILE A 124 1.07 11.88 25.00
C ILE A 124 1.26 12.58 26.36
N ALA A 125 2.50 12.79 26.79
CA ALA A 125 2.78 13.50 28.05
C ALA A 125 2.28 14.94 28.04
N GLY A 126 2.29 15.63 26.90
CA GLY A 126 1.77 16.99 26.76
C GLY A 126 0.25 17.09 26.97
N TYR A 127 -0.49 16.06 26.59
CA TYR A 127 -1.95 15.99 26.81
C TYR A 127 -2.32 15.46 28.20
N SER A 128 -1.41 14.79 28.89
CA SER A 128 -1.63 14.18 30.22
C SER A 128 -2.94 13.39 30.30
N PRO A 129 -3.23 12.44 29.40
CA PRO A 129 -4.50 11.71 29.42
C PRO A 129 -4.52 10.61 30.48
N ASP A 130 -5.72 10.18 30.89
CA ASP A 130 -5.92 9.04 31.80
C ASP A 130 -5.87 7.71 31.05
N VAL A 131 -6.20 7.71 29.76
CA VAL A 131 -6.11 6.56 28.86
C VAL A 131 -5.78 7.02 27.43
N VAL A 132 -5.00 6.23 26.72
CA VAL A 132 -4.69 6.44 25.30
C VAL A 132 -5.30 5.33 24.46
N VAL A 133 -5.97 5.70 23.39
CA VAL A 133 -6.59 4.74 22.45
C VAL A 133 -5.93 4.88 21.08
N SER A 134 -5.59 3.76 20.46
CA SER A 134 -5.07 3.73 19.09
C SER A 134 -6.10 3.10 18.14
N THR A 135 -6.34 3.75 17.02
CA THR A 135 -7.15 3.22 15.92
C THR A 135 -6.31 2.81 14.71
N TYR A 136 -4.97 2.79 14.84
CA TYR A 136 -4.06 2.48 13.73
C TYR A 136 -2.93 1.53 14.15
N PRO A 137 -2.63 0.46 13.37
CA PRO A 137 -1.73 -0.61 13.79
C PRO A 137 -0.29 -0.17 14.07
N ALA A 138 0.28 0.77 13.31
CA ALA A 138 1.65 1.25 13.56
C ALA A 138 1.75 2.00 14.90
N ILE A 139 0.74 2.76 15.27
CA ILE A 139 0.65 3.44 16.57
C ILE A 139 0.51 2.41 17.69
N THR A 140 -0.34 1.40 17.50
CA THR A 140 -0.52 0.29 18.45
C THR A 140 0.79 -0.43 18.74
N VAL A 141 1.63 -0.68 17.72
CA VAL A 141 2.98 -1.27 17.89
C VAL A 141 3.83 -0.43 18.82
N VAL A 142 3.84 0.90 18.63
CA VAL A 142 4.65 1.81 19.45
C VAL A 142 4.12 1.90 20.87
N LEU A 143 2.80 2.03 21.06
CA LEU A 143 2.18 2.04 22.38
C LEU A 143 2.46 0.75 23.14
N GLY A 144 2.28 -0.41 22.51
CA GLY A 144 2.60 -1.70 23.12
C GLY A 144 4.06 -1.82 23.53
N TYR A 145 4.99 -1.26 22.75
CA TYR A 145 6.40 -1.19 23.12
C TYR A 145 6.62 -0.27 24.33
N LEU A 146 6.09 0.95 24.31
CA LEU A 146 6.25 1.91 25.41
C LEU A 146 5.70 1.35 26.74
N ARG A 147 4.53 0.72 26.71
CA ARG A 147 3.92 0.07 27.87
C ARG A 147 4.81 -1.05 28.42
N ARG A 148 5.26 -2.01 27.56
CA ARG A 148 6.15 -3.12 27.99
C ARG A 148 7.46 -2.63 28.58
N ARG A 149 7.95 -1.46 28.12
CA ARG A 149 9.20 -0.86 28.62
C ARG A 149 9.00 0.01 29.86
N ARG A 150 7.77 0.17 30.32
CA ARG A 150 7.39 1.11 31.40
C ARG A 150 7.84 2.55 31.09
N LEU A 151 7.73 2.94 29.83
CA LEU A 151 7.97 4.30 29.34
C LEU A 151 6.67 5.07 29.20
N LEU A 152 5.53 4.39 29.37
CA LEU A 152 4.19 4.91 29.39
C LEU A 152 3.44 4.21 30.53
N ASP A 153 3.04 4.96 31.55
CA ASP A 153 2.41 4.41 32.76
C ASP A 153 0.88 4.35 32.64
N ILE A 154 0.29 5.19 31.79
CA ILE A 154 -1.16 5.19 31.55
C ILE A 154 -1.61 3.99 30.73
N PRO A 155 -2.86 3.50 30.93
CA PRO A 155 -3.44 2.43 30.13
C PRO A 155 -3.48 2.77 28.65
N ALA A 156 -3.27 1.75 27.81
CA ALA A 156 -3.34 1.85 26.36
C ALA A 156 -4.35 0.82 25.80
N VAL A 157 -5.28 1.33 25.00
CA VAL A 157 -6.31 0.54 24.32
C VAL A 157 -6.03 0.58 22.82
N ALA A 158 -6.34 -0.48 22.10
CA ALA A 158 -6.30 -0.53 20.64
C ALA A 158 -7.65 -0.97 20.09
N THR A 159 -8.16 -0.29 19.08
CA THR A 159 -9.34 -0.73 18.34
C THR A 159 -8.92 -1.47 17.08
N ILE A 160 -9.46 -2.63 16.83
CA ILE A 160 -9.13 -3.49 15.68
C ILE A 160 -10.34 -3.55 14.76
N THR A 161 -10.24 -2.90 13.61
CA THR A 161 -11.30 -2.82 12.60
C THR A 161 -11.22 -3.94 11.56
N ASP A 162 -10.11 -4.65 11.49
CA ASP A 162 -9.82 -5.67 10.50
C ASP A 162 -9.75 -7.06 11.10
N MET A 163 -10.09 -8.07 10.31
CA MET A 163 -9.94 -9.49 10.68
C MET A 163 -8.53 -10.01 10.39
N THR A 164 -7.75 -9.32 9.56
CA THR A 164 -6.38 -9.73 9.18
C THR A 164 -5.34 -8.72 9.63
N GLY A 165 -4.06 -9.07 9.46
CA GLY A 165 -2.97 -8.18 9.88
C GLY A 165 -2.79 -8.07 11.39
N LEU A 166 -3.40 -9.00 12.15
CA LEU A 166 -3.42 -8.98 13.62
C LEU A 166 -2.02 -8.97 14.23
N PHE A 167 -0.99 -9.40 13.51
CA PHE A 167 0.41 -9.31 13.95
C PHE A 167 0.92 -7.87 14.15
N PHE A 168 0.26 -6.86 13.56
CA PHE A 168 0.49 -5.44 13.84
C PHE A 168 -0.55 -4.87 14.79
N TRP A 169 -1.80 -5.28 14.68
CA TRP A 169 -2.88 -4.81 15.51
C TRP A 169 -2.77 -5.27 16.97
N ALA A 170 -2.57 -6.58 17.17
CA ALA A 170 -2.46 -7.14 18.51
C ALA A 170 -1.03 -7.01 19.03
N GLN A 171 -0.85 -6.36 20.17
CA GLN A 171 0.45 -6.13 20.77
C GLN A 171 0.44 -6.46 22.26
N ARG A 172 1.41 -7.24 22.69
CA ARG A 172 1.68 -7.37 24.13
C ARG A 172 1.98 -5.99 24.71
N GLY A 173 1.39 -5.70 25.86
CA GLY A 173 1.53 -4.39 26.52
C GLY A 173 0.40 -3.41 26.24
N ILE A 174 -0.45 -3.68 25.27
CA ILE A 174 -1.76 -3.05 25.17
C ILE A 174 -2.65 -3.70 26.24
N ASP A 175 -3.34 -2.89 27.01
CA ASP A 175 -4.14 -3.35 28.15
C ASP A 175 -5.47 -3.97 27.69
N MET A 176 -6.07 -3.45 26.62
CA MET A 176 -7.28 -3.97 26.01
C MET A 176 -7.29 -3.75 24.48
N HIS A 177 -7.68 -4.78 23.73
CA HIS A 177 -7.96 -4.70 22.32
C HIS A 177 -9.47 -4.79 22.10
N LEU A 178 -10.06 -3.75 21.53
CA LEU A 178 -11.47 -3.71 21.16
C LEU A 178 -11.60 -4.27 19.74
N VAL A 179 -12.28 -5.40 19.59
CA VAL A 179 -12.46 -6.08 18.31
C VAL A 179 -13.91 -5.96 17.84
N MET A 180 -14.08 -5.71 16.53
CA MET A 180 -15.40 -5.61 15.92
C MET A 180 -16.00 -6.98 15.56
N TYR A 181 -15.15 -8.02 15.51
CA TYR A 181 -15.53 -9.36 15.11
C TYR A 181 -15.16 -10.37 16.20
N ALA A 182 -16.15 -11.12 16.69
CA ALA A 182 -15.95 -12.13 17.73
C ALA A 182 -14.92 -13.21 17.31
N ALA A 183 -14.89 -13.55 16.02
CA ALA A 183 -13.93 -14.48 15.45
C ALA A 183 -12.45 -14.08 15.66
N SER A 184 -12.17 -12.79 15.80
CA SER A 184 -10.80 -12.28 16.00
C SER A 184 -10.27 -12.41 17.44
N VAL A 185 -11.13 -12.65 18.43
CA VAL A 185 -10.74 -12.67 19.85
C VAL A 185 -9.63 -13.68 20.12
N GLY A 186 -9.81 -14.92 19.68
CA GLY A 186 -8.84 -15.99 19.92
C GLY A 186 -7.46 -15.70 19.34
N ASP A 187 -7.40 -15.11 18.17
CA ASP A 187 -6.15 -14.75 17.50
C ASP A 187 -5.47 -13.55 18.16
N VAL A 188 -6.22 -12.55 18.58
CA VAL A 188 -5.70 -11.41 19.33
C VAL A 188 -5.13 -11.87 20.66
N GLU A 189 -5.85 -12.69 21.40
CA GLU A 189 -5.39 -13.22 22.70
C GLU A 189 -4.17 -14.14 22.58
N ARG A 190 -4.05 -14.89 21.50
CA ARG A 190 -2.85 -15.70 21.22
C ARG A 190 -1.61 -14.83 21.07
N ILE A 191 -1.75 -13.64 20.50
CA ILE A 191 -0.64 -12.69 20.29
C ILE A 191 -0.38 -11.84 21.53
N ALA A 192 -1.43 -11.26 22.10
CA ALA A 192 -1.34 -10.25 23.15
C ALA A 192 -1.44 -10.81 24.57
N GLY A 193 -2.10 -11.97 24.74
CA GLY A 193 -2.33 -12.64 26.02
C GLY A 193 -3.81 -12.81 26.32
N ARG A 194 -4.17 -13.83 27.08
CA ARG A 194 -5.56 -14.12 27.47
C ARG A 194 -6.22 -12.94 28.19
N GLY A 195 -7.47 -12.67 27.87
CA GLY A 195 -8.27 -11.58 28.44
C GLY A 195 -7.82 -10.18 27.99
N SER A 196 -7.03 -10.09 26.92
CA SER A 196 -6.59 -8.82 26.33
C SER A 196 -7.49 -8.34 25.18
N ALA A 197 -8.54 -9.08 24.83
CA ALA A 197 -9.47 -8.73 23.77
C ALA A 197 -10.91 -8.71 24.29
N GLN A 198 -11.68 -7.77 23.81
CA GLN A 198 -13.11 -7.61 24.10
C GLN A 198 -13.85 -7.28 22.82
N VAL A 199 -14.94 -8.01 22.55
CA VAL A 199 -15.83 -7.68 21.44
C VAL A 199 -16.66 -6.44 21.84
N VAL A 200 -16.72 -5.47 20.95
CA VAL A 200 -17.50 -4.24 21.12
C VAL A 200 -18.43 -4.03 19.95
N ARG A 201 -19.42 -3.17 20.13
CA ARG A 201 -20.24 -2.71 19.00
C ARG A 201 -19.37 -2.08 17.92
N PRO A 202 -19.71 -2.25 16.65
CA PRO A 202 -18.96 -1.64 15.55
C PRO A 202 -18.74 -0.14 15.77
N LEU A 203 -17.52 0.31 15.55
CA LEU A 203 -17.15 1.73 15.61
C LEU A 203 -17.50 2.38 14.26
N ILE A 204 -18.79 2.67 14.10
CA ILE A 204 -19.41 3.38 12.98
C ILE A 204 -20.22 4.54 13.53
N ALA A 205 -20.52 5.54 12.71
CA ALA A 205 -21.30 6.69 13.14
C ALA A 205 -22.70 6.27 13.63
N ALA A 206 -23.24 6.99 14.60
CA ALA A 206 -24.52 6.67 15.25
C ALA A 206 -25.68 6.56 14.24
N GLU A 207 -25.65 7.39 13.21
CA GLU A 207 -26.65 7.39 12.14
C GLU A 207 -26.84 6.03 11.45
N PHE A 208 -25.81 5.18 11.36
CA PHE A 208 -25.94 3.83 10.78
C PHE A 208 -26.63 2.83 11.71
N LEU A 209 -26.69 3.13 13.00
CA LEU A 209 -27.33 2.30 14.03
C LEU A 209 -28.81 2.64 14.21
N GLU A 210 -29.23 3.82 13.80
CA GLU A 210 -30.61 4.27 13.90
C GLU A 210 -31.47 3.59 12.83
N PRO A 211 -32.71 3.16 13.16
CA PRO A 211 -33.63 2.61 12.15
C PRO A 211 -33.90 3.63 11.04
N ARG A 212 -33.80 3.18 9.79
CA ARG A 212 -34.09 4.00 8.62
C ARG A 212 -34.94 3.21 7.64
N ASP A 213 -36.09 3.75 7.28
CA ASP A 213 -36.98 3.14 6.28
C ASP A 213 -36.39 3.24 4.87
N SER A 214 -36.34 2.12 4.16
CA SER A 214 -35.76 2.06 2.82
C SER A 214 -36.52 2.92 1.80
N GLY A 215 -37.84 2.96 1.90
CA GLY A 215 -38.68 3.77 1.01
C GLY A 215 -38.44 5.27 1.21
N ALA A 216 -38.37 5.71 2.46
CA ALA A 216 -38.07 7.09 2.81
C ALA A 216 -36.63 7.48 2.38
N ALA A 217 -35.65 6.57 2.52
CA ALA A 217 -34.28 6.79 2.06
C ALA A 217 -34.22 6.91 0.52
N ARG A 218 -34.92 6.06 -0.21
CA ARG A 218 -35.02 6.15 -1.68
C ARG A 218 -35.63 7.46 -2.14
N GLU A 219 -36.71 7.89 -1.48
CA GLU A 219 -37.36 9.18 -1.77
C GLU A 219 -36.42 10.36 -1.54
N ALA A 220 -35.71 10.39 -0.40
CA ALA A 220 -34.74 11.43 -0.08
C ALA A 220 -33.59 11.52 -1.09
N LEU A 221 -33.18 10.38 -1.66
CA LEU A 221 -32.11 10.29 -2.65
C LEU A 221 -32.60 10.38 -4.11
N GLY A 222 -33.91 10.52 -4.34
CA GLY A 222 -34.49 10.49 -5.68
C GLY A 222 -34.25 9.17 -6.42
N LEU A 223 -34.25 8.04 -5.68
CA LEU A 223 -34.09 6.70 -6.22
C LEU A 223 -35.44 6.05 -6.47
N PRO A 224 -35.58 5.17 -7.48
CA PRO A 224 -36.85 4.53 -7.82
C PRO A 224 -37.29 3.57 -6.70
N ARG A 225 -38.57 3.59 -6.37
CA ARG A 225 -39.14 2.74 -5.31
C ARG A 225 -39.32 1.29 -5.75
N GLY A 226 -39.58 1.05 -7.05
CA GLY A 226 -39.94 -0.27 -7.61
C GLY A 226 -38.78 -1.03 -8.24
N GLU A 227 -37.61 -0.42 -8.36
CA GLU A 227 -36.43 -1.04 -8.96
C GLU A 227 -35.44 -1.54 -7.90
N ARG A 228 -34.50 -2.39 -8.32
CA ARG A 228 -33.39 -2.81 -7.49
C ARG A 228 -32.37 -1.68 -7.41
N VAL A 229 -31.90 -1.37 -6.22
CA VAL A 229 -30.85 -0.37 -5.98
C VAL A 229 -29.57 -1.08 -5.58
N VAL A 230 -28.56 -1.01 -6.43
CA VAL A 230 -27.24 -1.59 -6.20
C VAL A 230 -26.24 -0.46 -5.97
N VAL A 231 -25.63 -0.43 -4.79
CA VAL A 231 -24.56 0.53 -4.50
C VAL A 231 -23.21 -0.13 -4.78
N VAL A 232 -22.36 0.51 -5.59
CA VAL A 232 -20.99 0.04 -5.89
C VAL A 232 -20.00 1.01 -5.28
N SER A 233 -19.10 0.52 -4.43
CA SER A 233 -18.16 1.38 -3.70
C SER A 233 -16.76 0.77 -3.60
N GLY A 234 -15.75 1.59 -3.88
CA GLY A 234 -14.33 1.30 -3.61
C GLY A 234 -13.80 1.89 -2.30
N GLY A 235 -14.73 2.29 -1.39
CA GLY A 235 -14.39 3.02 -0.18
C GLY A 235 -14.00 4.47 -0.45
N GLY A 236 -13.53 5.18 0.58
CA GLY A 236 -13.24 6.63 0.49
C GLY A 236 -12.20 7.00 -0.57
N TRP A 237 -11.41 6.06 -1.07
CA TRP A 237 -10.39 6.30 -2.10
C TRP A 237 -10.71 5.70 -3.47
N GLY A 238 -11.89 5.12 -3.65
CA GLY A 238 -12.31 4.54 -4.92
C GLY A 238 -11.38 3.44 -5.43
N VAL A 239 -10.96 2.52 -4.54
CA VAL A 239 -9.99 1.48 -4.87
C VAL A 239 -10.69 0.21 -5.36
N GLY A 240 -10.08 -0.48 -6.31
CA GLY A 240 -10.61 -1.73 -6.89
C GLY A 240 -11.21 -1.53 -8.28
N ASP A 241 -11.78 -2.59 -8.83
CA ASP A 241 -12.39 -2.57 -10.16
C ASP A 241 -13.86 -2.13 -10.10
N ILE A 242 -14.08 -0.84 -9.80
CA ILE A 242 -15.42 -0.25 -9.72
C ILE A 242 -16.10 -0.24 -11.10
N ALA A 243 -15.34 0.18 -12.13
CA ALA A 243 -15.87 0.30 -13.48
C ALA A 243 -16.30 -1.06 -14.05
N GLY A 244 -15.47 -2.09 -13.88
CA GLY A 244 -15.81 -3.44 -14.29
C GLY A 244 -17.01 -4.02 -13.53
N ALA A 245 -17.15 -3.70 -12.24
CA ALA A 245 -18.33 -4.09 -11.48
C ALA A 245 -19.61 -3.47 -12.04
N VAL A 246 -19.61 -2.16 -12.31
CA VAL A 246 -20.77 -1.44 -12.88
C VAL A 246 -21.14 -2.01 -14.25
N GLU A 247 -20.17 -2.25 -15.16
CA GLU A 247 -20.42 -2.86 -16.48
C GLU A 247 -21.13 -4.21 -16.39
N GLN A 248 -20.74 -5.04 -15.43
CA GLN A 248 -21.40 -6.34 -15.24
C GLN A 248 -22.80 -6.20 -14.67
N LEU A 249 -23.01 -5.24 -13.80
CA LEU A 249 -24.30 -5.00 -13.16
C LEU A 249 -25.33 -4.34 -14.09
N GLU A 250 -24.91 -3.60 -15.10
CA GLU A 250 -25.81 -3.07 -16.14
C GLU A 250 -26.54 -4.18 -16.92
N GLN A 251 -26.02 -5.41 -16.90
CA GLN A 251 -26.72 -6.57 -17.49
C GLN A 251 -27.94 -7.03 -16.68
N ILE A 252 -28.12 -6.51 -15.46
CA ILE A 252 -29.29 -6.82 -14.64
C ILE A 252 -30.42 -5.87 -15.03
N PRO A 253 -31.52 -6.38 -15.61
CA PRO A 253 -32.71 -5.56 -15.89
C PRO A 253 -33.26 -4.98 -14.58
N ASP A 254 -33.87 -3.80 -14.65
CA ASP A 254 -34.53 -3.14 -13.53
C ASP A 254 -33.66 -2.88 -12.32
N ALA A 255 -32.35 -2.64 -12.55
CA ALA A 255 -31.40 -2.24 -11.52
C ALA A 255 -30.93 -0.80 -11.75
N THR A 256 -31.11 0.05 -10.74
CA THR A 256 -30.44 1.35 -10.63
C THR A 256 -29.12 1.17 -9.87
N ILE A 257 -28.01 1.59 -10.47
CA ILE A 257 -26.67 1.43 -9.93
C ILE A 257 -26.17 2.80 -9.43
N VAL A 258 -25.85 2.89 -8.16
CA VAL A 258 -25.20 4.08 -7.57
C VAL A 258 -23.74 3.76 -7.35
N CYS A 259 -22.88 4.44 -8.10
CA CYS A 259 -21.44 4.19 -8.12
C CYS A 259 -20.69 5.28 -7.34
N LEU A 260 -19.88 4.89 -6.34
CA LEU A 260 -19.16 5.80 -5.46
C LEU A 260 -17.66 5.77 -5.75
N ALA A 261 -17.12 6.89 -6.21
CA ALA A 261 -15.69 7.09 -6.46
C ALA A 261 -14.90 7.56 -5.22
N GLY A 262 -15.59 7.95 -4.13
CA GLY A 262 -14.97 8.54 -2.95
C GLY A 262 -14.28 9.87 -3.26
N HIS A 263 -13.14 10.13 -2.61
CA HIS A 263 -12.32 11.34 -2.83
C HIS A 263 -11.44 11.28 -4.11
N ASN A 264 -11.61 10.26 -4.95
CA ASN A 264 -10.79 10.08 -6.13
C ASN A 264 -11.43 10.73 -7.37
N GLU A 265 -11.13 12.01 -7.60
CA GLU A 265 -11.65 12.78 -8.73
C GLU A 265 -11.34 12.13 -10.09
N LEU A 266 -10.14 11.55 -10.25
CA LEU A 266 -9.77 10.88 -11.50
C LEU A 266 -10.61 9.63 -11.79
N VAL A 267 -10.97 8.89 -10.75
CA VAL A 267 -11.89 7.75 -10.88
C VAL A 267 -13.30 8.24 -11.14
N HIS A 268 -13.74 9.28 -10.43
CA HIS A 268 -15.04 9.92 -10.64
C HIS A 268 -15.24 10.34 -12.10
N ASP A 269 -14.32 11.14 -12.64
CA ASP A 269 -14.43 11.69 -13.99
C ASP A 269 -14.44 10.59 -15.06
N ARG A 270 -13.61 9.56 -14.90
CA ARG A 270 -13.61 8.39 -15.78
C ARG A 270 -14.93 7.61 -15.74
N LEU A 271 -15.53 7.46 -14.55
CA LEU A 271 -16.81 6.77 -14.40
C LEU A 271 -17.94 7.60 -15.01
N VAL A 272 -17.94 8.91 -14.80
CA VAL A 272 -18.92 9.83 -15.42
C VAL A 272 -18.82 9.76 -16.93
N GLU A 273 -17.62 9.85 -17.50
CA GLU A 273 -17.40 9.74 -18.96
C GLU A 273 -17.86 8.38 -19.49
N LYS A 274 -17.47 7.30 -18.81
CA LYS A 274 -17.73 5.93 -19.25
C LYS A 274 -19.20 5.59 -19.25
N PHE A 275 -19.97 6.05 -18.26
CA PHE A 275 -21.38 5.72 -18.07
C PHE A 275 -22.31 6.89 -18.43
N ALA A 276 -21.83 7.90 -19.16
CA ALA A 276 -22.60 9.08 -19.57
C ALA A 276 -23.87 8.75 -20.34
N ALA A 277 -23.90 7.65 -21.09
CA ALA A 277 -25.04 7.21 -21.87
C ALA A 277 -26.06 6.34 -21.07
N SER A 278 -25.75 5.97 -19.84
CA SER A 278 -26.59 5.08 -19.04
C SER A 278 -27.50 5.88 -18.10
N GLU A 279 -28.80 5.80 -18.31
CA GLU A 279 -29.80 6.41 -17.42
C GLU A 279 -29.91 5.70 -16.07
N ARG A 280 -29.41 4.45 -15.97
CA ARG A 280 -29.50 3.61 -14.78
C ARG A 280 -28.28 3.71 -13.87
N VAL A 281 -27.19 4.36 -14.30
CA VAL A 281 -25.97 4.52 -13.53
C VAL A 281 -25.86 5.95 -13.02
N ARG A 282 -25.78 6.11 -11.70
CA ARG A 282 -25.52 7.39 -11.05
C ARG A 282 -24.12 7.36 -10.46
N VAL A 283 -23.25 8.23 -10.90
CA VAL A 283 -21.87 8.35 -10.39
C VAL A 283 -21.83 9.47 -9.36
N LEU A 284 -21.34 9.15 -8.18
CA LEU A 284 -21.15 10.11 -7.08
C LEU A 284 -19.67 10.09 -6.67
N GLY A 285 -19.17 11.23 -6.23
CA GLY A 285 -17.90 11.37 -5.53
C GLY A 285 -17.99 10.90 -4.07
N PHE A 286 -17.28 11.60 -3.19
CA PHE A 286 -17.46 11.43 -1.76
C PHE A 286 -18.83 11.99 -1.34
N THR A 287 -19.54 11.23 -0.49
CA THR A 287 -20.87 11.62 0.00
C THR A 287 -20.98 11.44 1.50
N ASP A 288 -21.71 12.32 2.15
CA ASP A 288 -22.14 12.25 3.54
C ASP A 288 -23.48 11.53 3.71
N GLN A 289 -24.15 11.18 2.58
CA GLN A 289 -25.43 10.46 2.56
C GLN A 289 -25.29 8.94 2.55
N MET A 290 -24.13 8.40 2.98
CA MET A 290 -23.85 6.97 2.92
C MET A 290 -24.84 6.16 3.74
N SER A 291 -25.30 6.68 4.85
CA SER A 291 -26.31 6.04 5.71
C SER A 291 -27.63 5.84 4.98
N ASP A 292 -28.12 6.86 4.27
CA ASP A 292 -29.34 6.76 3.45
C ASP A 292 -29.13 5.87 2.24
N LEU A 293 -27.96 5.94 1.58
CA LEU A 293 -27.63 5.06 0.45
C LEU A 293 -27.66 3.58 0.84
N LEU A 294 -27.09 3.23 2.00
CA LEU A 294 -27.11 1.84 2.48
C LEU A 294 -28.50 1.39 2.95
N ALA A 295 -29.33 2.32 3.45
CA ALA A 295 -30.73 2.02 3.78
C ALA A 295 -31.60 1.84 2.53
N ALA A 296 -31.30 2.58 1.46
CA ALA A 296 -32.00 2.50 0.17
C ALA A 296 -31.60 1.29 -0.66
N ALA A 297 -30.39 0.78 -0.46
CA ALA A 297 -29.78 -0.27 -1.27
C ALA A 297 -30.34 -1.67 -0.94
N ASP A 298 -30.57 -2.49 -1.98
CA ASP A 298 -30.83 -3.91 -1.83
C ASP A 298 -29.53 -4.70 -1.61
N VAL A 299 -28.40 -4.18 -2.13
CA VAL A 299 -27.09 -4.79 -1.99
C VAL A 299 -25.97 -3.75 -2.17
N LEU A 300 -24.92 -3.89 -1.38
CA LEU A 300 -23.67 -3.19 -1.56
C LEU A 300 -22.66 -4.10 -2.27
N VAL A 301 -22.13 -3.68 -3.41
CA VAL A 301 -20.94 -4.28 -4.02
C VAL A 301 -19.71 -3.49 -3.59
N HIS A 302 -18.79 -4.15 -2.90
CA HIS A 302 -17.65 -3.46 -2.27
C HIS A 302 -16.33 -4.17 -2.53
N SER A 303 -15.24 -3.39 -2.76
CA SER A 303 -13.95 -3.94 -3.13
C SER A 303 -12.94 -4.05 -1.98
N THR A 304 -13.12 -3.38 -0.85
CA THR A 304 -12.04 -3.24 0.16
C THR A 304 -12.28 -3.92 1.50
N GLY A 305 -13.51 -4.30 1.85
CA GLY A 305 -13.83 -5.01 3.10
C GLY A 305 -13.56 -4.21 4.38
N GLY A 306 -13.64 -2.89 4.32
CA GLY A 306 -13.36 -1.99 5.45
C GLY A 306 -14.59 -1.63 6.27
N VAL A 307 -14.56 -0.43 6.89
CA VAL A 307 -15.64 0.11 7.74
C VAL A 307 -16.97 0.18 6.99
N THR A 308 -16.97 0.47 5.70
CA THR A 308 -18.17 0.50 4.87
C THR A 308 -18.95 -0.82 4.89
N CYS A 309 -18.25 -1.96 5.02
CA CYS A 309 -18.94 -3.25 5.21
C CYS A 309 -19.62 -3.33 6.59
N LEU A 310 -19.02 -2.77 7.64
CA LEU A 310 -19.63 -2.70 8.98
C LEU A 310 -20.87 -1.79 8.97
N GLU A 311 -20.80 -0.66 8.26
CA GLU A 311 -21.92 0.27 8.05
C GLU A 311 -23.08 -0.41 7.31
N ALA A 312 -22.76 -1.12 6.22
CA ALA A 312 -23.76 -1.91 5.47
C ALA A 312 -24.41 -3.00 6.33
N MET A 313 -23.60 -3.75 7.07
CA MET A 313 -24.10 -4.78 7.99
C MET A 313 -24.99 -4.19 9.09
N ALA A 314 -24.64 -3.03 9.63
CA ALA A 314 -25.45 -2.33 10.63
C ALA A 314 -26.81 -1.90 10.06
N ARG A 315 -26.84 -1.47 8.80
CA ARG A 315 -28.07 -1.14 8.06
C ARG A 315 -28.86 -2.36 7.61
N GLY A 316 -28.29 -3.57 7.76
CA GLY A 316 -28.89 -4.79 7.22
C GLY A 316 -28.79 -4.87 5.69
N CYS A 317 -27.93 -4.08 5.07
CA CYS A 317 -27.63 -4.14 3.65
C CYS A 317 -26.65 -5.27 3.36
N PRO A 318 -27.01 -6.28 2.57
CA PRO A 318 -26.11 -7.37 2.20
C PRO A 318 -24.90 -6.85 1.42
N VAL A 319 -23.74 -7.51 1.60
CA VAL A 319 -22.50 -7.12 0.93
C VAL A 319 -22.01 -8.22 0.00
N VAL A 320 -21.74 -7.86 -1.24
CA VAL A 320 -21.04 -8.70 -2.22
C VAL A 320 -19.67 -8.08 -2.46
N ALA A 321 -18.62 -8.83 -2.19
CA ALA A 321 -17.25 -8.38 -2.42
C ALA A 321 -16.81 -8.76 -3.83
N TYR A 322 -16.33 -7.77 -4.60
CA TYR A 322 -15.85 -7.95 -5.98
C TYR A 322 -14.77 -6.93 -6.33
N GLY A 323 -13.93 -7.27 -7.34
CA GLY A 323 -12.91 -6.34 -7.82
C GLY A 323 -11.84 -6.01 -6.78
N LEU A 324 -11.52 -6.96 -5.91
CA LEU A 324 -10.67 -6.74 -4.76
C LEU A 324 -9.25 -6.31 -5.16
N PRO A 325 -8.75 -5.19 -4.60
CA PRO A 325 -7.37 -4.80 -4.80
C PRO A 325 -6.42 -5.83 -4.17
N VAL A 326 -5.19 -5.87 -4.69
CA VAL A 326 -4.14 -6.75 -4.15
C VAL A 326 -3.74 -6.37 -2.71
N GLY A 327 -3.25 -7.33 -1.94
CA GLY A 327 -2.69 -7.09 -0.61
C GLY A 327 -3.65 -7.30 0.56
N HIS A 328 -3.59 -6.40 1.54
CA HIS A 328 -4.31 -6.51 2.82
C HIS A 328 -5.83 -6.56 2.66
N ALA A 329 -6.41 -5.68 1.85
CA ALA A 329 -7.85 -5.60 1.64
C ALA A 329 -8.42 -6.93 1.10
N LYS A 330 -7.73 -7.56 0.14
CA LYS A 330 -8.13 -8.87 -0.40
C LYS A 330 -8.16 -9.96 0.68
N LEU A 331 -7.16 -9.96 1.56
CA LEU A 331 -7.09 -10.95 2.64
C LEU A 331 -8.17 -10.69 3.70
N ASN A 332 -8.41 -9.42 4.03
CA ASN A 332 -9.46 -9.05 4.98
C ASN A 332 -10.85 -9.48 4.47
N THR A 333 -11.15 -9.17 3.23
CA THR A 333 -12.43 -9.53 2.61
C THR A 333 -12.63 -11.06 2.51
N ARG A 334 -11.56 -11.81 2.18
CA ARG A 334 -11.62 -13.27 2.20
C ARG A 334 -11.93 -13.82 3.58
N GLN A 335 -11.30 -13.28 4.62
CA GLN A 335 -11.58 -13.66 5.99
C GLN A 335 -13.02 -13.34 6.38
N MET A 336 -13.56 -12.20 5.95
CA MET A 336 -14.97 -11.87 6.14
C MET A 336 -15.91 -12.88 5.45
N ALA A 337 -15.55 -13.31 4.23
CA ALA A 337 -16.33 -14.33 3.50
C ALA A 337 -16.26 -15.71 4.17
N GLU A 338 -15.11 -16.10 4.72
CA GLU A 338 -14.96 -17.36 5.48
C GLU A 338 -15.83 -17.40 6.76
N HIS A 339 -16.26 -16.24 7.24
CA HIS A 339 -17.17 -16.09 8.37
C HIS A 339 -18.59 -15.70 7.97
N ASP A 340 -18.98 -15.88 6.70
CA ASP A 340 -20.30 -15.57 6.16
C ASP A 340 -20.77 -14.10 6.37
N LEU A 341 -19.82 -13.18 6.49
CA LEU A 341 -20.12 -11.75 6.67
C LEU A 341 -20.35 -11.04 5.34
N VAL A 342 -19.75 -11.52 4.27
CA VAL A 342 -19.89 -11.01 2.91
C VAL A 342 -19.91 -12.18 1.91
N ALA A 343 -20.61 -12.04 0.80
CA ALA A 343 -20.45 -12.95 -0.35
C ALA A 343 -19.22 -12.54 -1.16
N LEU A 344 -18.36 -13.48 -1.56
CA LEU A 344 -17.15 -13.20 -2.34
C LEU A 344 -17.33 -13.68 -3.77
N ALA A 345 -17.46 -12.75 -4.71
CA ALA A 345 -17.49 -13.02 -6.14
C ALA A 345 -16.04 -12.99 -6.71
N ASN A 346 -15.61 -14.11 -7.28
CA ASN A 346 -14.27 -14.24 -7.90
C ASN A 346 -14.32 -14.01 -9.42
N SER A 347 -15.52 -13.94 -10.00
CA SER A 347 -15.76 -13.70 -11.41
C SER A 347 -16.94 -12.76 -11.62
N ALA A 348 -17.03 -12.17 -12.81
CA ALA A 348 -18.14 -11.34 -13.24
C ALA A 348 -19.50 -12.09 -13.19
N GLY A 349 -19.49 -13.36 -13.61
CA GLY A 349 -20.70 -14.20 -13.53
C GLY A 349 -21.17 -14.43 -12.11
N GLU A 350 -20.25 -14.71 -11.18
CA GLU A 350 -20.56 -14.85 -9.75
C GLU A 350 -21.10 -13.54 -9.16
N LEU A 351 -20.54 -12.39 -9.54
CA LEU A 351 -21.05 -11.08 -9.11
C LEU A 351 -22.53 -10.92 -9.48
N VAL A 352 -22.84 -11.10 -10.76
CA VAL A 352 -24.22 -10.94 -11.27
C VAL A 352 -25.16 -11.92 -10.58
N GLU A 353 -24.74 -13.17 -10.40
CA GLU A 353 -25.57 -14.20 -9.75
C GLU A 353 -25.80 -13.88 -8.26
N TYR A 354 -24.77 -13.53 -7.50
CA TYR A 354 -24.95 -13.14 -6.10
C TYR A 354 -25.84 -11.91 -5.93
N VAL A 355 -25.69 -10.89 -6.78
CA VAL A 355 -26.54 -9.70 -6.73
C VAL A 355 -27.99 -10.07 -7.05
N LYS A 356 -28.24 -10.92 -8.06
CA LYS A 356 -29.60 -11.39 -8.39
C LYS A 356 -30.22 -12.21 -7.26
N GLN A 357 -29.48 -13.13 -6.65
CA GLN A 357 -29.93 -13.95 -5.52
C GLN A 357 -30.25 -13.07 -4.31
N THR A 358 -29.38 -12.15 -3.98
CA THR A 358 -29.54 -11.22 -2.86
C THR A 358 -30.77 -10.35 -3.02
N CYS A 359 -31.01 -9.82 -4.23
CA CYS A 359 -32.19 -9.00 -4.52
C CYS A 359 -33.52 -9.81 -4.56
N ARG A 360 -33.43 -11.14 -4.66
CA ARG A 360 -34.65 -12.02 -4.56
C ARG A 360 -34.94 -12.44 -3.12
N GLY A 361 -34.04 -12.13 -2.18
CA GLY A 361 -34.10 -12.62 -0.80
C GLY A 361 -33.58 -14.04 -0.62
N ASP A 362 -33.09 -14.69 -1.71
CA ASP A 362 -32.56 -16.04 -1.71
C ASP A 362 -31.05 -15.97 -1.49
N GLY A 363 -30.54 -16.59 -0.42
CA GLY A 363 -29.11 -16.75 -0.22
C GLY A 363 -28.34 -15.47 0.20
N ALA A 364 -29.02 -14.43 0.66
CA ALA A 364 -28.36 -13.29 1.30
C ALA A 364 -27.49 -13.82 2.46
N PRO A 365 -26.21 -13.34 2.60
CA PRO A 365 -25.45 -13.62 3.81
C PRO A 365 -26.35 -13.35 5.00
N LYS A 366 -26.42 -14.29 5.94
CA LYS A 366 -27.27 -14.14 7.13
C LYS A 366 -27.03 -12.74 7.66
N ARG A 367 -28.09 -11.92 7.72
CA ARG A 367 -27.98 -10.55 8.24
C ARG A 367 -27.16 -10.64 9.52
N PRO A 368 -25.93 -10.12 9.56
CA PRO A 368 -25.17 -10.16 10.79
C PRO A 368 -26.04 -9.43 11.79
N GLN A 369 -26.50 -10.10 12.81
CA GLN A 369 -27.18 -9.43 13.90
C GLN A 369 -26.18 -8.40 14.39
N VAL A 370 -26.45 -7.12 14.12
CA VAL A 370 -25.79 -6.03 14.85
C VAL A 370 -26.13 -6.27 16.29
N VAL A 371 -25.17 -6.84 17.02
CA VAL A 371 -25.44 -7.44 18.29
C VAL A 371 -25.57 -6.31 19.28
N SER A 372 -26.80 -5.88 19.50
CA SER A 372 -27.16 -4.95 20.58
C SER A 372 -26.65 -5.43 21.96
N ALA A 373 -26.30 -6.72 22.04
CA ALA A 373 -25.74 -7.36 23.22
C ALA A 373 -24.25 -7.07 23.47
N TYR A 374 -23.50 -6.50 22.50
CA TYR A 374 -22.09 -6.20 22.72
C TYR A 374 -21.89 -4.91 23.52
N THR A 375 -20.82 -4.90 24.32
CA THR A 375 -20.42 -3.77 25.14
C THR A 375 -20.20 -2.53 24.25
N ASN A 376 -20.59 -1.35 24.76
CA ASN A 376 -20.21 -0.09 24.14
C ASN A 376 -18.69 0.08 24.21
N ALA A 377 -18.06 0.57 23.14
CA ALA A 377 -16.62 0.75 23.10
C ALA A 377 -16.14 1.81 24.09
N ALA A 378 -16.94 2.86 24.34
CA ALA A 378 -16.65 3.87 25.35
C ALA A 378 -16.57 3.26 26.75
N ASP A 379 -17.53 2.41 27.14
CA ASP A 379 -17.53 1.75 28.45
C ASP A 379 -16.30 0.84 28.61
N ALA A 380 -15.90 0.14 27.54
CA ALA A 380 -14.71 -0.69 27.55
C ALA A 380 -13.42 0.13 27.71
N VAL A 381 -13.32 1.30 27.07
CA VAL A 381 -12.18 2.23 27.23
C VAL A 381 -12.14 2.77 28.65
N LEU A 382 -13.27 3.27 29.18
CA LEU A 382 -13.34 3.87 30.52
C LEU A 382 -13.07 2.86 31.62
N SER A 383 -13.59 1.64 31.51
CA SER A 383 -13.29 0.54 32.45
C SER A 383 -11.80 0.13 32.42
N THR A 384 -11.13 0.26 31.29
CA THR A 384 -9.69 -0.04 31.17
C THR A 384 -8.85 1.05 31.83
N ALA A 385 -9.30 2.30 31.84
CA ALA A 385 -8.63 3.41 32.53
C ALA A 385 -8.48 3.15 34.04
N VAL A 386 -9.38 2.38 34.63
CA VAL A 386 -9.33 2.00 36.08
C VAL A 386 -8.41 0.81 36.34
N ARG A 387 -8.18 -0.07 35.36
CA ARG A 387 -7.45 -1.32 35.53
C ARG A 387 -6.01 -1.24 35.03
N VAL A 388 -5.09 -0.78 35.86
CA VAL A 388 -3.65 -0.87 35.54
C VAL A 388 -3.15 -2.29 35.76
N ARG A 389 -2.83 -3.01 34.70
CA ARG A 389 -2.20 -4.34 34.77
C ARG A 389 -0.68 -4.22 34.88
N PRO A 390 -0.02 -4.92 35.84
CA PRO A 390 1.44 -4.96 35.90
C PRO A 390 1.99 -5.71 34.68
N ILE A 391 2.95 -5.09 33.97
CA ILE A 391 3.55 -5.66 32.77
C ILE A 391 4.68 -6.61 33.15
N ALA A 392 4.58 -7.87 32.75
CA ALA A 392 5.64 -8.87 32.98
C ALA A 392 6.94 -8.51 32.25
N ARG A 393 8.07 -8.54 32.98
CA ARG A 393 9.41 -8.32 32.41
C ARG A 393 9.77 -9.47 31.48
N TRP A 394 9.79 -9.25 30.17
CA TRP A 394 10.23 -10.26 29.21
C TRP A 394 11.69 -10.07 28.79
N ARG A 395 12.41 -11.19 28.72
CA ARG A 395 13.84 -11.27 28.39
C ARG A 395 14.07 -10.84 26.93
N LEU A 396 14.55 -9.63 26.73
CA LEU A 396 14.76 -9.00 25.41
C LEU A 396 16.24 -8.77 25.07
N ARG A 397 17.17 -9.45 25.75
CA ARG A 397 18.60 -9.17 25.50
C ARG A 397 19.21 -9.93 24.32
N ALA A 398 18.69 -11.07 23.90
CA ALA A 398 19.29 -11.92 22.86
C ALA A 398 18.88 -11.61 21.41
N ALA A 399 17.76 -10.89 21.19
CA ALA A 399 17.25 -10.62 19.82
C ALA A 399 17.82 -9.34 19.18
N ARG A 400 18.61 -8.55 19.91
CA ARG A 400 18.97 -7.18 19.47
C ARG A 400 19.98 -7.10 18.31
N THR A 401 20.90 -8.04 18.21
CA THR A 401 21.98 -8.01 17.21
C THR A 401 21.59 -8.72 15.91
N LEU A 402 20.81 -9.80 15.99
CA LEU A 402 20.40 -10.55 14.81
C LEU A 402 19.35 -9.80 13.96
N THR A 403 18.48 -9.05 14.62
CA THR A 403 17.37 -8.34 13.95
C THR A 403 17.86 -7.17 13.09
N ALA A 404 18.88 -6.44 13.52
CA ALA A 404 19.42 -5.32 12.74
C ALA A 404 20.15 -5.79 11.48
N ALA A 405 20.87 -6.92 11.56
CA ALA A 405 21.59 -7.50 10.42
C ALA A 405 20.61 -8.08 9.36
N VAL A 406 19.54 -8.74 9.82
CA VAL A 406 18.52 -9.31 8.93
C VAL A 406 17.66 -8.21 8.26
N LEU A 407 17.49 -7.06 8.92
CA LEU A 407 16.81 -5.88 8.35
C LEU A 407 17.57 -5.28 7.19
N ALA A 408 18.85 -5.01 7.43
CA ALA A 408 19.71 -4.48 6.38
C ALA A 408 19.80 -5.45 5.19
N LEU A 409 19.79 -6.76 5.48
CA LEU A 409 19.78 -7.80 4.45
C LEU A 409 18.43 -7.91 3.74
N GLY A 410 17.31 -7.91 4.47
CA GLY A 410 15.97 -8.11 3.90
C GLY A 410 15.48 -6.92 3.07
N VAL A 411 15.69 -5.69 3.56
CA VAL A 411 15.41 -4.47 2.80
C VAL A 411 16.40 -4.33 1.65
N GLY A 412 17.67 -4.68 1.86
CA GLY A 412 18.67 -4.68 0.81
C GLY A 412 18.36 -5.69 -0.31
N VAL A 413 17.98 -6.92 0.03
CA VAL A 413 17.59 -7.96 -0.93
C VAL A 413 16.30 -7.57 -1.65
N TRP A 414 15.33 -6.99 -0.96
CA TRP A 414 14.08 -6.53 -1.56
C TRP A 414 14.32 -5.35 -2.52
N LEU A 415 15.12 -4.34 -2.12
CA LEU A 415 15.52 -3.22 -2.98
C LEU A 415 16.36 -3.68 -4.18
N LEU A 416 17.05 -4.82 -4.08
CA LEU A 416 17.94 -5.32 -5.13
C LEU A 416 17.27 -6.29 -6.11
N SER A 417 16.08 -6.81 -5.80
CA SER A 417 15.47 -7.94 -6.53
C SER A 417 14.19 -7.62 -7.31
N THR A 418 13.66 -6.39 -7.24
CA THR A 418 12.38 -6.06 -7.89
C THR A 418 12.56 -5.25 -9.16
N ASP A 419 12.07 -5.79 -10.28
CA ASP A 419 12.04 -5.13 -11.60
C ASP A 419 11.07 -3.91 -11.64
N GLU A 420 10.24 -3.70 -10.62
CA GLU A 420 9.21 -2.65 -10.56
C GLU A 420 9.66 -1.33 -9.90
N LEU A 421 10.90 -1.27 -9.40
CA LEU A 421 11.41 -0.11 -8.65
C LEU A 421 12.09 0.97 -9.52
N ASP A 422 11.99 0.89 -10.85
CA ASP A 422 12.59 1.88 -11.76
C ASP A 422 12.18 3.32 -11.44
N ALA A 423 10.93 3.55 -11.02
CA ALA A 423 10.45 4.89 -10.65
C ALA A 423 11.05 5.39 -9.32
N PHE A 424 11.25 4.50 -8.33
CA PHE A 424 11.83 4.88 -7.04
C PHE A 424 13.37 4.95 -7.11
N ALA A 425 13.99 4.06 -7.88
CA ALA A 425 15.42 4.07 -8.13
C ALA A 425 15.84 5.29 -8.97
N SER A 426 15.01 5.73 -9.92
CA SER A 426 15.29 6.90 -10.74
C SER A 426 15.37 8.20 -9.92
N VAL A 427 14.67 8.26 -8.81
CA VAL A 427 14.69 9.42 -7.90
C VAL A 427 15.93 9.41 -7.01
N LEU A 428 16.42 8.24 -6.61
CA LEU A 428 17.54 8.08 -5.64
C LEU A 428 18.90 7.83 -6.28
N VAL A 429 18.96 7.19 -7.43
CA VAL A 429 20.20 6.62 -7.99
C VAL A 429 20.43 6.97 -9.45
N GLY A 430 19.48 7.65 -10.10
CA GLY A 430 19.51 7.94 -11.53
C GLY A 430 18.75 6.89 -12.36
N HIS A 431 18.36 7.30 -13.56
CA HIS A 431 17.59 6.49 -14.51
C HIS A 431 18.47 5.95 -15.64
N THR A 432 18.03 4.86 -16.24
CA THR A 432 18.65 4.36 -17.47
C THR A 432 18.39 5.33 -18.60
N VAL A 433 19.44 5.81 -19.24
CA VAL A 433 19.32 6.68 -20.42
C VAL A 433 18.83 5.83 -21.58
N LYS A 434 17.66 6.14 -22.12
CA LYS A 434 17.03 5.43 -23.25
C LYS A 434 17.07 6.23 -24.56
N THR A 435 17.26 7.54 -24.47
CA THR A 435 17.36 8.45 -25.61
C THR A 435 18.52 9.43 -25.39
N VAL A 436 19.10 9.90 -26.48
CA VAL A 436 20.21 10.85 -26.46
C VAL A 436 19.89 12.08 -27.34
N PRO A 437 20.46 13.26 -27.03
CA PRO A 437 20.34 14.42 -27.89
C PRO A 437 20.92 14.11 -29.27
N THR A 438 20.26 14.54 -30.33
CA THR A 438 20.76 14.32 -31.70
C THR A 438 21.44 15.54 -32.30
N HIS A 439 21.36 16.69 -31.61
CA HIS A 439 21.90 17.96 -32.09
C HIS A 439 21.46 18.31 -33.55
N GLY A 440 20.22 17.92 -33.90
CA GLY A 440 19.65 18.14 -35.23
C GLY A 440 20.01 17.10 -36.30
N LEU A 441 20.65 15.98 -35.89
CA LEU A 441 20.94 14.88 -36.81
C LEU A 441 19.80 13.86 -36.80
N ASP A 442 19.47 13.34 -37.97
CA ASP A 442 18.57 12.18 -38.10
C ASP A 442 19.37 10.87 -37.81
N ALA A 443 19.67 10.68 -36.54
CA ALA A 443 20.55 9.62 -36.09
C ALA A 443 20.04 8.90 -34.84
N VAL A 444 20.45 7.64 -34.68
CA VAL A 444 20.22 6.79 -33.51
C VAL A 444 21.55 6.27 -32.98
N ALA A 445 21.64 6.06 -31.66
CA ALA A 445 22.78 5.36 -31.07
C ALA A 445 22.58 3.86 -31.24
N VAL A 446 23.48 3.19 -31.96
CA VAL A 446 23.40 1.73 -32.16
C VAL A 446 24.38 1.02 -31.23
N ILE A 447 23.85 0.13 -30.38
CA ILE A 447 24.63 -0.71 -29.47
C ILE A 447 24.51 -2.18 -29.93
N VAL A 448 25.64 -2.80 -30.23
CA VAL A 448 25.69 -4.18 -30.68
C VAL A 448 26.20 -5.07 -29.55
N GLN A 449 25.41 -6.03 -29.13
CA GLN A 449 25.77 -7.09 -28.19
C GLN A 449 26.13 -8.35 -28.96
N THR A 450 27.42 -8.71 -28.95
CA THR A 450 27.94 -9.92 -29.56
C THR A 450 29.24 -10.37 -28.87
N ARG A 451 29.80 -11.50 -29.24
CA ARG A 451 31.09 -11.96 -28.65
C ARG A 451 32.24 -11.06 -29.07
N PRO A 452 33.21 -10.77 -28.18
CA PRO A 452 34.38 -9.95 -28.51
C PRO A 452 35.18 -10.45 -29.72
N ALA A 453 35.19 -11.77 -29.99
CA ALA A 453 35.81 -12.36 -31.16
C ALA A 453 35.19 -11.91 -32.49
N ASP A 454 33.92 -11.55 -32.48
CA ASP A 454 33.16 -11.16 -33.67
C ASP A 454 33.18 -9.61 -33.93
N PHE A 455 33.68 -8.83 -33.01
CA PHE A 455 33.65 -7.34 -33.08
C PHE A 455 34.29 -6.83 -34.37
N SER A 456 35.47 -7.35 -34.75
CA SER A 456 36.20 -6.90 -35.92
C SER A 456 35.47 -7.21 -37.25
N VAL A 457 34.77 -8.33 -37.30
CA VAL A 457 34.02 -8.73 -38.49
C VAL A 457 32.73 -7.92 -38.63
N VAL A 458 32.04 -7.74 -37.51
CA VAL A 458 30.78 -6.96 -37.45
C VAL A 458 31.05 -5.49 -37.72
N GLY A 459 32.07 -4.89 -37.08
CA GLY A 459 32.44 -3.48 -37.27
C GLY A 459 32.74 -3.14 -38.72
N ARG A 460 33.64 -3.88 -39.38
CA ARG A 460 33.97 -3.66 -40.79
C ARG A 460 32.77 -3.79 -41.74
N ARG A 461 31.85 -4.67 -41.44
CA ARG A 461 30.63 -4.84 -42.27
C ARG A 461 29.65 -3.70 -42.09
N LEU A 462 29.51 -3.15 -40.89
CA LEU A 462 28.63 -2.04 -40.62
C LEU A 462 29.22 -0.73 -41.17
N GLU A 463 30.53 -0.53 -41.01
CA GLU A 463 31.26 0.58 -41.62
C GLU A 463 31.08 0.63 -43.14
N GLY A 464 31.24 -0.53 -43.83
CA GLY A 464 31.00 -0.62 -45.25
C GLY A 464 29.55 -0.27 -45.69
N ALA A 465 28.61 -0.20 -44.74
CA ALA A 465 27.24 0.24 -44.93
C ALA A 465 27.02 1.70 -44.44
N GLY A 466 28.07 2.38 -43.96
CA GLY A 466 28.00 3.76 -43.45
C GLY A 466 27.48 3.83 -42.01
N ILE A 467 27.45 2.73 -41.25
CA ILE A 467 26.93 2.67 -39.88
C ILE A 467 28.11 2.46 -38.92
N ARG A 468 28.22 3.34 -37.92
CA ARG A 468 29.15 3.23 -36.80
C ARG A 468 28.39 2.85 -35.55
N VAL A 469 29.00 2.07 -34.65
CA VAL A 469 28.28 1.48 -33.52
C VAL A 469 29.10 1.52 -32.23
N SER A 470 28.41 1.29 -31.10
CA SER A 470 29.03 0.96 -29.84
C SER A 470 28.90 -0.56 -29.61
N PHE A 471 29.99 -1.23 -29.27
CA PHE A 471 29.96 -2.65 -28.91
C PHE A 471 29.84 -2.82 -27.41
N ALA A 472 28.85 -3.60 -26.96
CA ALA A 472 28.70 -3.96 -25.56
C ALA A 472 29.55 -5.22 -25.26
N SER A 473 30.41 -5.15 -24.26
CA SER A 473 31.30 -6.24 -23.87
C SER A 473 31.27 -6.51 -22.37
N THR A 474 31.20 -7.79 -22.00
CA THR A 474 31.34 -8.29 -20.62
C THR A 474 32.79 -8.59 -20.23
N SER A 475 33.72 -8.39 -21.13
CA SER A 475 35.16 -8.57 -20.91
C SER A 475 35.96 -7.55 -21.72
N VAL A 476 37.18 -7.26 -21.29
CA VAL A 476 38.06 -6.32 -22.00
C VAL A 476 38.55 -6.95 -23.31
N PRO A 477 38.21 -6.40 -24.49
CA PRO A 477 38.73 -6.89 -25.77
C PRO A 477 40.22 -6.65 -25.89
N SER A 478 40.90 -7.42 -26.75
CA SER A 478 42.33 -7.27 -26.99
C SER A 478 42.69 -5.84 -27.47
N MET A 479 43.90 -5.40 -27.18
CA MET A 479 44.35 -4.08 -27.61
C MET A 479 44.30 -3.88 -29.12
N ALA A 480 44.59 -4.96 -29.87
CA ALA A 480 44.50 -4.98 -31.33
C ALA A 480 43.05 -4.78 -31.81
N THR A 481 42.08 -5.47 -31.20
CA THR A 481 40.65 -5.33 -31.50
C THR A 481 40.18 -3.88 -31.19
N ARG A 482 40.57 -3.35 -30.07
CA ARG A 482 40.16 -1.95 -29.67
C ARG A 482 40.75 -0.90 -30.63
N ARG A 483 42.02 -1.00 -31.01
CA ARG A 483 42.64 -0.09 -31.99
C ARG A 483 41.92 -0.15 -33.33
N MET A 484 41.61 -1.33 -33.78
CA MET A 484 40.89 -1.55 -35.05
C MET A 484 39.47 -0.95 -34.99
N LEU A 485 38.70 -1.19 -33.92
CA LEU A 485 37.37 -0.59 -33.76
C LEU A 485 37.44 0.94 -33.73
N HIS A 486 38.41 1.50 -33.02
CA HIS A 486 38.63 2.93 -32.98
C HIS A 486 38.95 3.50 -34.38
N SER A 487 39.74 2.79 -35.21
CA SER A 487 40.02 3.23 -36.60
C SER A 487 38.78 3.18 -37.51
N LEU A 488 37.76 2.39 -37.17
CA LEU A 488 36.46 2.32 -37.86
C LEU A 488 35.48 3.38 -37.29
N GLY A 489 35.87 4.13 -36.29
CA GLY A 489 34.97 5.08 -35.59
C GLY A 489 33.97 4.40 -34.66
N ASP A 490 34.19 3.14 -34.32
CA ASP A 490 33.38 2.37 -33.37
C ASP A 490 33.90 2.51 -31.94
N GLN A 491 33.05 2.23 -30.97
CA GLN A 491 33.33 2.31 -29.54
C GLN A 491 33.07 0.98 -28.83
N VAL A 492 33.79 0.71 -27.73
CA VAL A 492 33.48 -0.40 -26.83
C VAL A 492 32.98 0.13 -25.51
N LEU A 493 31.85 -0.37 -25.04
CA LEU A 493 31.22 -0.06 -23.76
C LEU A 493 31.22 -1.30 -22.86
N PRO A 494 31.50 -1.17 -21.56
CA PRO A 494 31.34 -2.27 -20.62
C PRO A 494 29.86 -2.65 -20.52
N SER A 495 29.59 -3.95 -20.36
CA SER A 495 28.26 -4.50 -20.19
C SER A 495 28.22 -5.45 -19.01
N ILE A 496 27.10 -5.50 -18.30
CA ILE A 496 26.85 -6.45 -17.21
C ILE A 496 25.96 -7.55 -17.70
N ASP A 497 26.36 -8.81 -17.53
CA ASP A 497 25.53 -9.95 -17.78
C ASP A 497 24.60 -10.25 -16.60
N ARG A 498 23.47 -10.93 -16.85
CA ARG A 498 22.50 -11.33 -15.82
C ARG A 498 23.16 -12.36 -14.88
N GLY A 499 23.76 -11.90 -13.80
CA GLY A 499 24.35 -12.75 -12.75
C GLY A 499 23.48 -12.77 -11.50
N GLY A 500 23.52 -13.89 -10.74
CA GLY A 500 22.72 -14.11 -9.54
C GLY A 500 22.96 -13.11 -8.40
N LEU A 501 22.18 -13.22 -7.36
CA LEU A 501 21.96 -12.30 -6.24
C LEU A 501 23.22 -11.74 -5.53
N PHE A 502 24.37 -12.41 -5.63
CA PHE A 502 25.65 -12.01 -4.96
C PHE A 502 26.73 -11.47 -5.90
N HIS A 503 26.45 -11.35 -7.19
CA HIS A 503 27.42 -10.86 -8.18
C HIS A 503 27.70 -9.35 -8.08
N TRP A 504 26.89 -8.62 -7.36
CA TRP A 504 26.91 -7.17 -7.32
C TRP A 504 28.14 -6.55 -6.61
N VAL A 505 28.65 -7.18 -5.55
CA VAL A 505 29.82 -6.64 -4.82
C VAL A 505 31.11 -6.72 -5.64
N ARG A 506 31.24 -7.73 -6.47
CA ARG A 506 32.34 -7.85 -7.45
C ARG A 506 32.20 -6.86 -8.60
N THR A 507 31.00 -6.60 -9.06
CA THR A 507 30.72 -5.90 -10.32
C THR A 507 31.14 -4.43 -10.32
N SER A 508 31.07 -3.68 -9.22
CA SER A 508 31.53 -2.27 -9.21
C SER A 508 33.04 -2.14 -9.35
N ALA A 509 33.81 -3.02 -8.72
CA ALA A 509 35.27 -3.05 -8.85
C ALA A 509 35.70 -3.56 -10.24
N GLU A 510 34.95 -4.52 -10.79
CA GLU A 510 35.15 -5.05 -12.15
C GLU A 510 34.86 -4.01 -13.20
N LEU A 511 33.71 -3.33 -13.14
CA LEU A 511 33.35 -2.23 -14.04
C LEU A 511 34.40 -1.11 -14.05
N ARG A 512 34.89 -0.70 -12.88
CA ARG A 512 35.96 0.30 -12.80
C ARG A 512 37.28 -0.21 -13.37
N ARG A 513 37.59 -1.49 -13.21
CA ARG A 513 38.79 -2.12 -13.78
C ARG A 513 38.71 -2.19 -15.30
N GLU A 514 37.55 -2.62 -15.80
CA GLU A 514 37.30 -2.70 -17.25
C GLU A 514 37.29 -1.32 -17.90
N ALA A 515 36.62 -0.33 -17.28
CA ALA A 515 36.61 1.03 -17.75
C ALA A 515 38.02 1.63 -17.84
N ARG A 516 38.88 1.41 -16.83
CA ARG A 516 40.27 1.84 -16.84
C ARG A 516 41.09 1.11 -17.93
N ALA A 517 40.84 -0.20 -18.08
CA ALA A 517 41.50 -0.99 -19.13
C ALA A 517 41.05 -0.61 -20.53
N MET A 518 39.85 -0.06 -20.68
CA MET A 518 39.31 0.50 -21.93
C MET A 518 39.69 1.98 -22.15
N HIS A 519 40.45 2.60 -21.23
CA HIS A 519 40.79 4.03 -21.24
C HIS A 519 39.58 4.96 -21.27
N LEU A 520 38.50 4.58 -20.58
CA LEU A 520 37.33 5.41 -20.41
C LEU A 520 37.55 6.43 -19.27
N ASP A 521 36.92 7.60 -19.39
CA ASP A 521 36.99 8.68 -18.41
C ASP A 521 36.40 8.29 -17.03
N ARG A 522 36.53 9.15 -16.03
CA ARG A 522 35.97 8.93 -14.69
C ARG A 522 34.44 8.77 -14.70
N HIS A 523 33.77 9.38 -15.67
CA HIS A 523 32.36 9.20 -15.96
C HIS A 523 32.25 8.49 -17.31
N PHE A 524 31.71 7.28 -17.31
CA PHE A 524 31.57 6.45 -18.50
C PHE A 524 30.18 5.84 -18.60
N TYR A 525 29.79 5.41 -19.79
CA TYR A 525 28.54 4.73 -20.04
C TYR A 525 28.75 3.20 -19.99
N TYR A 526 27.79 2.49 -19.40
CA TYR A 526 27.77 1.02 -19.47
C TYR A 526 26.40 0.56 -19.97
N VAL A 527 26.39 -0.56 -20.69
CA VAL A 527 25.17 -1.13 -21.24
C VAL A 527 24.48 -1.96 -20.16
N ALA A 528 23.33 -1.48 -19.72
CA ALA A 528 22.50 -2.15 -18.73
C ALA A 528 21.68 -3.29 -19.39
N PRO A 529 21.27 -4.32 -18.63
CA PRO A 529 20.25 -5.27 -19.06
C PRO A 529 18.95 -4.54 -19.43
N THR A 530 18.06 -5.23 -20.16
CA THR A 530 16.78 -4.64 -20.62
C THR A 530 15.93 -4.08 -19.48
N ASN A 531 15.99 -4.74 -18.31
CA ASN A 531 15.37 -4.30 -17.06
C ASN A 531 16.44 -4.36 -15.95
N PRO A 532 17.22 -3.30 -15.75
CA PRO A 532 18.23 -3.30 -14.70
C PRO A 532 17.59 -3.22 -13.34
N THR A 533 18.08 -4.01 -12.39
CA THR A 533 17.66 -3.93 -11.00
C THR A 533 18.21 -2.67 -10.33
N VAL A 534 17.55 -2.19 -9.28
CA VAL A 534 18.01 -1.04 -8.47
C VAL A 534 19.45 -1.24 -7.98
N GLY A 535 19.81 -2.47 -7.64
CA GLY A 535 21.18 -2.82 -7.24
C GLY A 535 22.19 -2.59 -8.35
N GLN A 536 21.87 -2.91 -9.60
CA GLN A 536 22.73 -2.66 -10.75
C GLN A 536 22.88 -1.18 -11.06
N LEU A 537 21.82 -0.39 -10.92
CA LEU A 537 21.85 1.07 -11.09
C LEU A 537 22.67 1.74 -9.97
N LEU A 538 22.49 1.32 -8.73
CA LEU A 538 23.27 1.81 -7.59
C LEU A 538 24.77 1.52 -7.76
N LEU A 539 25.10 0.32 -8.21
CA LEU A 539 26.48 -0.09 -8.45
C LEU A 539 27.14 0.68 -9.58
N ALA A 540 26.41 0.96 -10.64
CA ALA A 540 26.87 1.80 -11.72
C ALA A 540 27.15 3.22 -11.20
N HIS A 541 26.22 3.78 -10.44
CA HIS A 541 26.38 5.10 -9.83
C HIS A 541 27.62 5.15 -8.92
N VAL A 542 27.79 4.17 -8.02
CA VAL A 542 28.98 4.04 -7.16
C VAL A 542 30.25 3.85 -7.99
N ALA A 543 30.18 3.21 -9.15
CA ALA A 543 31.31 3.05 -10.07
C ALA A 543 31.62 4.33 -10.87
N GLY A 544 30.79 5.36 -10.83
CA GLY A 544 30.86 6.54 -11.68
C GLY A 544 30.37 6.30 -13.11
N ALA A 545 29.54 5.27 -13.30
CA ALA A 545 29.02 4.88 -14.61
C ALA A 545 27.56 5.31 -14.77
N THR A 546 27.18 5.73 -15.97
CA THR A 546 25.80 6.02 -16.36
C THR A 546 25.23 4.82 -17.09
N ALA A 547 24.11 4.31 -16.59
CA ALA A 547 23.40 3.20 -17.23
C ALA A 547 22.78 3.64 -18.55
N VAL A 548 23.03 2.91 -19.64
CA VAL A 548 22.34 3.08 -20.91
C VAL A 548 21.59 1.81 -21.24
N GLY A 549 20.34 1.96 -21.67
CA GLY A 549 19.49 0.85 -22.09
C GLY A 549 18.83 1.14 -23.43
N GLY A 550 18.39 0.09 -24.11
CA GLY A 550 17.73 0.26 -25.39
C GLY A 550 16.32 0.84 -25.24
N ALA A 551 16.07 2.02 -25.80
CA ALA A 551 14.70 2.48 -26.05
C ALA A 551 14.02 1.54 -27.06
N VAL A 552 14.80 0.96 -27.97
CA VAL A 552 14.33 0.03 -28.99
C VAL A 552 15.22 -1.22 -28.99
N GLN A 553 14.61 -2.37 -28.85
CA GLN A 553 15.25 -3.66 -29.07
C GLN A 553 15.05 -4.05 -30.53
N PHE A 554 16.14 -4.32 -31.23
CA PHE A 554 16.07 -4.79 -32.61
C PHE A 554 16.38 -6.29 -32.66
N ASN A 555 15.41 -7.05 -33.16
CA ASN A 555 15.59 -8.48 -33.36
C ASN A 555 16.01 -8.76 -34.83
N PRO A 556 17.27 -9.11 -35.09
CA PRO A 556 17.73 -9.33 -36.45
C PRO A 556 17.08 -10.52 -37.14
N ARG A 557 16.46 -11.46 -36.42
CA ARG A 557 15.76 -12.61 -36.98
C ARG A 557 14.43 -12.24 -37.61
N THR A 558 13.68 -11.36 -36.96
CA THR A 558 12.35 -10.93 -37.42
C THR A 558 12.39 -9.65 -38.24
N SER A 559 13.53 -8.98 -38.35
CA SER A 559 13.73 -7.69 -39.04
C SER A 559 12.87 -6.54 -38.52
N ARG A 560 12.36 -6.65 -37.29
CA ARG A 560 11.46 -5.66 -36.72
C ARG A 560 12.04 -5.07 -35.43
N PRO A 561 12.06 -3.75 -35.29
CA PRO A 561 12.28 -3.10 -34.02
C PRO A 561 11.05 -3.30 -33.10
N SER A 562 11.24 -3.20 -31.79
CA SER A 562 10.17 -3.35 -30.80
C SER A 562 9.11 -2.22 -30.89
N ARG A 563 9.48 -1.08 -31.48
CA ARG A 563 8.60 0.04 -31.84
C ARG A 563 9.22 0.84 -33.01
N PRO A 564 8.51 1.76 -33.65
CA PRO A 564 9.09 2.67 -34.66
C PRO A 564 10.33 3.40 -34.14
N LEU A 565 11.32 3.57 -35.02
CA LEU A 565 12.57 4.26 -34.70
C LEU A 565 12.39 5.78 -34.84
N HIS A 566 12.93 6.53 -33.89
CA HIS A 566 12.94 8.00 -33.90
C HIS A 566 14.38 8.51 -33.70
N PRO A 567 14.70 9.71 -34.18
CA PRO A 567 15.97 10.35 -33.90
C PRO A 567 16.24 10.41 -32.39
N GLY A 568 17.46 10.09 -31.97
CA GLY A 568 17.86 10.06 -30.58
C GLY A 568 17.60 8.74 -29.84
N ASP A 569 16.93 7.76 -30.45
CA ASP A 569 16.75 6.46 -29.83
C ASP A 569 18.08 5.71 -29.63
N ILE A 570 18.18 4.98 -28.53
CA ILE A 570 19.24 3.99 -28.33
C ILE A 570 18.71 2.63 -28.77
N VAL A 571 19.26 2.12 -29.87
CA VAL A 571 18.88 0.83 -30.47
C VAL A 571 19.84 -0.25 -30.01
N VAL A 572 19.36 -1.23 -29.25
CA VAL A 572 20.16 -2.38 -28.84
C VAL A 572 19.90 -3.58 -29.75
N VAL A 573 20.96 -4.11 -30.33
CA VAL A 573 20.94 -5.25 -31.25
C VAL A 573 21.70 -6.41 -30.63
N THR A 574 21.01 -7.47 -30.27
CA THR A 574 21.68 -8.69 -29.77
C THR A 574 21.86 -9.69 -30.91
N LEU A 575 23.12 -9.98 -31.25
CA LEU A 575 23.48 -10.95 -32.25
C LEU A 575 23.76 -12.32 -31.59
N GLY A 576 23.20 -13.40 -32.13
CA GLY A 576 23.32 -14.76 -31.57
C GLY A 576 24.68 -15.40 -31.75
N VAL A 577 24.90 -16.59 -31.20
CA VAL A 577 26.19 -17.34 -31.18
C VAL A 577 26.73 -17.72 -32.57
N SER A 578 25.88 -17.76 -33.61
CA SER A 578 26.27 -18.03 -35.02
C SER A 578 26.29 -16.76 -35.89
N SER A 579 26.43 -15.61 -35.31
CA SER A 579 25.91 -14.33 -35.79
C SER A 579 26.86 -13.44 -36.57
N SER A 580 27.86 -13.96 -37.19
CA SER A 580 28.50 -13.25 -38.31
C SER A 580 27.66 -13.33 -39.61
N SER A 581 26.37 -13.70 -39.52
CA SER A 581 25.50 -13.87 -40.69
C SER A 581 25.33 -12.53 -41.41
N PRO A 582 25.78 -12.41 -42.65
CA PRO A 582 25.60 -11.20 -43.45
C PRO A 582 24.13 -10.78 -43.63
N ARG A 583 23.21 -11.71 -43.41
CA ARG A 583 21.76 -11.46 -43.55
C ARG A 583 21.20 -10.66 -42.38
N GLU A 584 21.64 -10.94 -41.14
CA GLU A 584 21.15 -10.21 -39.94
C GLU A 584 21.62 -8.76 -39.92
N LEU A 585 22.88 -8.51 -40.28
CA LEU A 585 23.41 -7.15 -40.38
C LEU A 585 22.74 -6.34 -41.52
N ARG A 586 22.49 -6.97 -42.68
CA ARG A 586 21.75 -6.30 -43.78
C ARG A 586 20.35 -5.88 -43.37
N ARG A 587 19.67 -6.64 -42.51
CA ARG A 587 18.35 -6.32 -42.01
C ARG A 587 18.37 -5.09 -41.08
N LEU A 588 19.37 -4.95 -40.21
CA LEU A 588 19.59 -3.78 -39.41
C LEU A 588 19.82 -2.54 -40.31
N VAL A 589 20.74 -2.69 -41.27
CA VAL A 589 21.04 -1.61 -42.24
C VAL A 589 19.79 -1.16 -43.00
N SER A 590 18.99 -2.13 -43.46
CA SER A 590 17.74 -1.82 -44.18
C SER A 590 16.71 -1.14 -43.26
N ALA A 591 16.60 -1.55 -42.00
CA ALA A 591 15.66 -0.95 -41.06
C ALA A 591 16.01 0.53 -40.77
N LEU A 592 17.30 0.83 -40.59
CA LEU A 592 17.75 2.21 -40.37
C LEU A 592 17.56 3.08 -41.63
N LYS A 593 17.90 2.56 -42.81
CA LYS A 593 17.69 3.27 -44.08
C LYS A 593 16.21 3.53 -44.36
N ASN A 594 15.34 2.56 -44.11
CA ASN A 594 13.89 2.73 -44.31
C ASN A 594 13.29 3.76 -43.33
N ALA A 595 13.92 3.95 -42.18
CA ALA A 595 13.54 4.98 -41.21
C ALA A 595 14.17 6.36 -41.51
N GLY A 596 15.05 6.47 -42.53
CA GLY A 596 15.78 7.69 -42.81
C GLY A 596 16.85 8.07 -41.78
N LEU A 597 17.32 7.06 -40.98
CA LEU A 597 18.19 7.32 -39.84
C LEU A 597 19.61 6.78 -40.06
N SER A 598 20.60 7.52 -39.56
CA SER A 598 22.00 7.08 -39.51
C SER A 598 22.31 6.42 -38.17
N GLY A 599 23.12 5.36 -38.19
CA GLY A 599 23.62 4.71 -36.96
C GLY A 599 24.95 5.32 -36.53
N LEU A 600 25.03 5.79 -35.30
CA LEU A 600 26.23 6.39 -34.71
C LEU A 600 26.60 5.73 -33.39
N PRO A 601 27.89 5.78 -32.98
CA PRO A 601 28.29 5.36 -31.64
C PRO A 601 27.67 6.28 -30.57
N LEU A 602 27.40 5.74 -29.40
CA LEU A 602 26.81 6.50 -28.30
C LEU A 602 27.62 7.76 -27.96
N SER A 603 28.95 7.65 -27.93
CA SER A 603 29.85 8.78 -27.63
C SER A 603 29.77 9.94 -28.64
N THR A 604 29.32 9.69 -29.86
CA THR A 604 29.18 10.74 -30.89
C THR A 604 27.93 11.59 -30.65
N LEU A 605 26.89 11.01 -30.07
CA LEU A 605 25.62 11.69 -29.80
C LEU A 605 25.57 12.33 -28.40
N VAL A 606 26.39 11.87 -27.48
CA VAL A 606 26.39 12.39 -26.08
C VAL A 606 27.40 13.52 -25.86
N ARG A 607 28.29 13.77 -26.82
CA ARG A 607 29.17 14.94 -26.83
C ARG A 607 28.41 16.16 -27.35
#